data_9319f64b8e12a2d4021d2716b5685ea8
#
_entry.id   9319f64b8e12a2d4021d2716b5685ea8
#
_cell.length_a   1.000
_cell.length_b   1.000
_cell.length_c   1.000
_cell.angle_alpha   90.00
_cell.angle_beta   90.00
_cell.angle_gamma   90.00
#
_symmetry.space_group_name_H-M   'P 1'
#
loop_
_entity.id
_entity.type
_entity.pdbx_description
1 polymer ?
#
loop_
_entity_poly.entity_id
_entity_poly.type
_entity_poly.pdbx_seq_one_letter_code
_entity_poly.pdbx_strand_id
1 'polypeptide(L)'
;MARNRNTDTTGKSFAHTTIGAVWNKGRPILGYDSKEWRHDACGKPMKFADYGNTNSKHGWEVDHIKPVAKGGADDLSNLQPLQWENNRDKSDTYPWSC
;
A
#
# COMPACT_ATOMS: atom_id res chain seq x y z
N MET A 1 1.02 -15.23 -14.48
CA MET A 1 2.29 -14.70 -13.98
C MET A 1 2.04 -13.65 -12.91
N ALA A 2 2.73 -13.73 -11.80
CA ALA A 2 2.57 -12.77 -10.72
C ALA A 2 3.09 -11.40 -11.15
N ARG A 3 2.37 -10.34 -10.75
CA ARG A 3 2.80 -8.96 -10.97
C ARG A 3 3.89 -8.60 -9.97
N ASN A 4 4.78 -7.69 -10.36
CA ASN A 4 5.67 -7.06 -9.41
C ASN A 4 4.87 -6.16 -8.47
N ARG A 5 5.29 -6.11 -7.20
CA ARG A 5 4.67 -5.20 -6.22
C ARG A 5 5.01 -3.74 -6.57
N ASN A 6 4.17 -2.83 -6.12
CA ASN A 6 4.38 -1.39 -6.32
C ASN A 6 4.43 -0.98 -7.79
N THR A 7 3.63 -1.65 -8.61
CA THR A 7 3.51 -1.32 -10.03
C THR A 7 2.05 -1.05 -10.39
N ASP A 8 1.87 -0.18 -11.38
CA ASP A 8 0.54 0.15 -11.89
C ASP A 8 0.01 -0.97 -12.80
N THR A 9 -1.17 -0.75 -13.39
CA THR A 9 -1.81 -1.75 -14.27
C THR A 9 -0.99 -2.09 -15.50
N THR A 10 -0.03 -1.24 -15.88
CA THR A 10 0.86 -1.48 -17.02
C THR A 10 2.20 -2.10 -16.60
N GLY A 11 2.41 -2.33 -15.31
CA GLY A 11 3.65 -2.89 -14.79
C GLY A 11 4.74 -1.88 -14.52
N LYS A 12 4.44 -0.59 -14.58
CA LYS A 12 5.39 0.49 -14.28
C LYS A 12 5.34 0.87 -12.81
N SER A 13 6.48 1.29 -12.26
CA SER A 13 6.52 1.84 -10.90
C SER A 13 5.63 3.07 -10.79
N PHE A 14 4.99 3.23 -9.63
CA PHE A 14 4.18 4.42 -9.36
C PHE A 14 5.06 5.67 -9.27
N ALA A 15 4.54 6.80 -9.75
CA ALA A 15 5.19 8.09 -9.58
C ALA A 15 5.28 8.48 -8.11
N HIS A 16 6.29 9.26 -7.74
CA HIS A 16 6.46 9.72 -6.35
C HIS A 16 5.25 10.48 -5.83
N THR A 17 4.59 11.27 -6.69
CA THR A 17 3.38 12.00 -6.32
C THR A 17 2.24 11.05 -5.98
N THR A 18 2.10 9.96 -6.70
CA THR A 18 1.09 8.93 -6.42
C THR A 18 1.40 8.23 -5.11
N ILE A 19 2.65 7.85 -4.89
CA ILE A 19 3.08 7.19 -3.64
C ILE A 19 2.76 8.10 -2.44
N GLY A 20 3.07 9.39 -2.53
CA GLY A 20 2.76 10.35 -1.47
C GLY A 20 1.26 10.50 -1.22
N ALA A 21 0.45 10.55 -2.28
CA ALA A 21 -1.00 10.63 -2.15
C ALA A 21 -1.60 9.38 -1.51
N VAL A 22 -1.06 8.20 -1.84
CA VAL A 22 -1.48 6.93 -1.22
C VAL A 22 -1.06 6.91 0.26
N TRP A 23 0.17 7.34 0.58
CA TRP A 23 0.63 7.44 1.96
C TRP A 23 -0.34 8.26 2.83
N ASN A 24 -0.82 9.38 2.29
CA ASN A 24 -1.73 10.27 3.01
C ASN A 24 -3.08 9.64 3.34
N LYS A 25 -3.41 8.50 2.76
CA LYS A 25 -4.63 7.74 3.08
C LYS A 25 -4.45 6.88 4.34
N GLY A 26 -3.23 6.65 4.78
CA GLY A 26 -2.95 5.96 6.04
C GLY A 26 -3.43 6.81 7.23
N ARG A 27 -3.71 6.16 8.36
CA ARG A 27 -4.16 6.87 9.56
C ARG A 27 -2.96 7.41 10.35
N PRO A 28 -2.95 8.71 10.68
CA PRO A 28 -1.91 9.25 11.54
C PRO A 28 -1.86 8.53 12.89
N ILE A 29 -0.66 8.44 13.45
CA ILE A 29 -0.44 7.83 14.77
C ILE A 29 -0.21 8.96 15.77
N LEU A 30 -1.03 9.01 16.82
CA LEU A 30 -0.91 10.04 17.86
C LEU A 30 0.51 10.04 18.45
N GLY A 31 1.12 11.21 18.49
CA GLY A 31 2.46 11.38 19.06
C GLY A 31 3.60 11.16 18.06
N TYR A 32 3.29 10.83 16.81
CA TYR A 32 4.29 10.60 15.76
C TYR A 32 4.05 11.54 14.58
N ASP A 33 5.15 11.87 13.88
CA ASP A 33 5.06 12.68 12.67
C ASP A 33 4.36 11.88 11.57
N SER A 34 3.23 12.38 11.10
CA SER A 34 2.43 11.70 10.05
C SER A 34 3.13 11.67 8.69
N LYS A 35 4.20 12.44 8.50
CA LYS A 35 5.04 12.33 7.30
C LYS A 35 5.92 11.09 7.34
N GLU A 36 6.17 10.55 8.53
CA GLU A 36 7.07 9.41 8.72
C GLU A 36 6.34 8.13 9.13
N TRP A 37 5.25 8.26 9.89
CA TRP A 37 4.54 7.12 10.47
C TRP A 37 3.04 7.23 10.28
N ARG A 38 2.42 6.14 9.81
CA ARG A 38 0.96 6.00 9.74
C ARG A 38 0.58 4.55 9.93
N HIS A 39 -0.65 4.31 10.38
CA HIS A 39 -1.23 2.95 10.41
C HIS A 39 -1.85 2.62 9.06
N ASP A 40 -1.72 1.36 8.62
CA ASP A 40 -2.50 0.88 7.50
C ASP A 40 -3.95 0.57 7.92
N ALA A 41 -4.76 0.11 6.98
CA ALA A 41 -6.19 -0.18 7.25
C ALA A 41 -6.38 -1.26 8.32
N CYS A 42 -5.38 -2.10 8.55
CA CYS A 42 -5.40 -3.16 9.55
C CYS A 42 -4.82 -2.73 10.91
N GLY A 43 -4.33 -1.49 10.99
CA GLY A 43 -3.74 -0.97 12.23
C GLY A 43 -2.27 -1.29 12.40
N LYS A 44 -1.58 -1.78 11.37
CA LYS A 44 -0.13 -1.98 11.45
C LYS A 44 0.61 -0.69 11.16
N PRO A 45 1.64 -0.36 11.95
CA PRO A 45 2.44 0.85 11.69
C PRO A 45 3.32 0.67 10.47
N MET A 46 3.34 1.70 9.63
CA MET A 46 4.18 1.79 8.45
C MET A 46 5.11 2.99 8.59
N LYS A 47 6.32 2.88 8.06
CA LYS A 47 7.27 3.98 7.99
C LYS A 47 7.42 4.41 6.53
N PHE A 48 7.23 5.69 6.25
CA PHE A 48 7.25 6.18 4.87
C PHE A 48 8.52 5.79 4.12
N ALA A 49 9.68 5.95 4.76
CA ALA A 49 10.98 5.65 4.15
C ALA A 49 11.16 4.17 3.81
N ASP A 50 10.34 3.28 4.40
CA ASP A 50 10.43 1.84 4.18
C ASP A 50 9.51 1.35 3.05
N TYR A 51 9.09 2.25 2.18
CA TYR A 51 8.33 1.88 1.00
C TYR A 51 9.06 0.81 0.20
N GLY A 52 8.38 -0.30 -0.07
CA GLY A 52 8.93 -1.42 -0.84
C GLY A 52 9.95 -2.28 -0.10
N ASN A 53 10.22 -2.00 1.18
CA ASN A 53 11.24 -2.73 1.95
C ASN A 53 10.61 -3.89 2.73
N THR A 54 10.78 -5.10 2.22
CA THR A 54 10.26 -6.31 2.88
C THR A 54 11.21 -6.85 3.96
N ASN A 55 12.34 -6.18 4.21
CA ASN A 55 13.23 -6.50 5.33
C ASN A 55 12.87 -5.72 6.60
N SER A 56 11.92 -4.80 6.51
CA SER A 56 11.45 -4.01 7.63
C SER A 56 10.05 -4.45 8.04
N LYS A 57 9.79 -4.52 9.36
CA LYS A 57 8.43 -4.72 9.87
C LYS A 57 7.48 -3.60 9.46
N HIS A 58 8.03 -2.44 9.13
CA HIS A 58 7.28 -1.24 8.82
C HIS A 58 7.28 -0.93 7.32
N GLY A 59 7.81 -1.85 6.52
CA GLY A 59 7.76 -1.77 5.07
C GLY A 59 6.32 -1.79 4.58
N TRP A 60 6.05 -1.03 3.52
CA TRP A 60 4.69 -0.91 3.02
C TRP A 60 4.69 -0.85 1.49
N GLU A 61 3.52 -1.08 0.96
CA GLU A 61 3.33 -1.17 -0.49
C GLU A 61 2.04 -0.46 -0.88
N VAL A 62 1.98 0.02 -2.12
CA VAL A 62 0.73 0.48 -2.72
C VAL A 62 -0.06 -0.75 -3.14
N ASP A 63 -1.25 -0.87 -2.61
CA ASP A 63 -2.16 -1.98 -2.92
C ASP A 63 -3.35 -1.50 -3.74
N HIS A 64 -3.72 -2.27 -4.76
CA HIS A 64 -4.99 -2.08 -5.46
C HIS A 64 -6.09 -2.73 -4.63
N ILE A 65 -7.01 -1.93 -4.09
CA ILE A 65 -8.12 -2.44 -3.25
C ILE A 65 -8.87 -3.51 -4.02
N LYS A 66 -9.34 -3.19 -5.23
CA LYS A 66 -9.76 -4.19 -6.21
C LYS A 66 -8.54 -4.58 -7.02
N PRO A 67 -8.09 -5.84 -6.95
CA PRO A 67 -6.87 -6.26 -7.63
C PRO A 67 -6.92 -6.06 -9.14
N VAL A 68 -5.76 -5.79 -9.72
CA VAL A 68 -5.61 -5.68 -11.17
C VAL A 68 -6.12 -6.95 -11.85
N ALA A 69 -5.83 -8.11 -11.30
CA ALA A 69 -6.29 -9.40 -11.83
C ALA A 69 -7.82 -9.50 -11.88
N LYS A 70 -8.53 -8.67 -11.12
CA LYS A 70 -10.00 -8.62 -11.09
C LYS A 70 -10.56 -7.36 -11.76
N GLY A 71 -9.75 -6.67 -12.53
CA GLY A 71 -10.17 -5.49 -13.28
C GLY A 71 -9.99 -4.18 -12.52
N GLY A 72 -9.26 -4.16 -11.41
CA GLY A 72 -9.00 -2.94 -10.66
C GLY A 72 -8.15 -1.96 -11.44
N ALA A 73 -8.47 -0.68 -11.34
CA ALA A 73 -7.78 0.41 -12.03
C ALA A 73 -6.80 1.14 -11.10
N ASP A 74 -6.04 2.09 -11.67
CA ASP A 74 -5.04 2.86 -10.95
C ASP A 74 -5.61 4.15 -10.32
N ASP A 75 -6.94 4.32 -10.31
CA ASP A 75 -7.54 5.48 -9.67
C ASP A 75 -7.13 5.53 -8.19
N LEU A 76 -6.83 6.73 -7.70
CA LEU A 76 -6.43 6.89 -6.30
C LEU A 76 -7.48 6.30 -5.35
N SER A 77 -8.76 6.35 -5.70
CA SER A 77 -9.85 5.73 -4.94
C SER A 77 -9.70 4.21 -4.81
N ASN A 78 -8.93 3.57 -5.70
CA ASN A 78 -8.68 2.13 -5.68
C ASN A 78 -7.30 1.77 -5.12
N LEU A 79 -6.55 2.73 -4.60
CA LEU A 79 -5.22 2.49 -4.06
C LEU A 79 -5.22 2.75 -2.56
N GLN A 80 -4.45 1.95 -1.82
CA GLN A 80 -4.27 2.13 -0.38
C GLN A 80 -2.88 1.70 0.04
N PRO A 81 -2.34 2.28 1.14
CA PRO A 81 -1.09 1.79 1.70
C PRO A 81 -1.38 0.58 2.58
N LEU A 82 -0.65 -0.50 2.39
CA LEU A 82 -0.69 -1.66 3.27
C LEU A 82 0.72 -2.03 3.70
N GLN A 83 0.88 -2.37 4.98
CA GLN A 83 2.10 -2.99 5.46
C GLN A 83 2.32 -4.27 4.64
N TRP A 84 3.57 -4.57 4.29
CA TRP A 84 3.82 -5.57 3.25
C TRP A 84 3.31 -6.97 3.59
N GLU A 85 3.35 -7.38 4.87
CA GLU A 85 2.85 -8.69 5.27
C GLU A 85 1.33 -8.77 5.12
N ASN A 86 0.62 -7.68 5.47
CA ASN A 86 -0.82 -7.59 5.23
C ASN A 86 -1.13 -7.65 3.75
N ASN A 87 -0.30 -7.04 2.92
CA ASN A 87 -0.49 -7.08 1.48
C ASN A 87 -0.27 -8.48 0.90
N ARG A 88 0.68 -9.24 1.45
CA ARG A 88 0.88 -10.64 1.07
C ARG A 88 -0.32 -11.49 1.46
N ASP A 89 -0.88 -11.24 2.65
CA ASP A 89 -2.06 -11.95 3.13
C ASP A 89 -3.28 -11.66 2.25
N LYS A 90 -3.46 -10.39 1.87
CA LYS A 90 -4.55 -9.99 0.97
C LYS A 90 -4.42 -10.65 -0.41
N SER A 91 -3.22 -10.60 -1.00
CA SER A 91 -3.00 -11.08 -2.37
C SER A 91 -4.06 -10.51 -3.33
N ASP A 92 -4.71 -11.34 -4.12
CA ASP A 92 -5.76 -10.92 -5.07
C ASP A 92 -7.17 -11.12 -4.52
N THR A 93 -7.32 -11.25 -3.22
CA THR A 93 -8.63 -11.42 -2.58
C THR A 93 -9.40 -10.09 -2.63
N TYR A 94 -10.67 -10.16 -3.07
CA TYR A 94 -11.53 -8.99 -3.11
C TYR A 94 -13.00 -9.41 -3.01
N PRO A 95 -13.78 -8.85 -2.10
CA PRO A 95 -13.33 -7.93 -1.04
C PRO A 95 -12.46 -8.64 0.00
N TRP A 96 -11.63 -7.86 0.69
CA TRP A 96 -10.73 -8.36 1.72
C TRP A 96 -10.80 -7.48 2.96
N SER A 97 -10.70 -8.12 4.12
CA SER A 97 -10.61 -7.41 5.41
C SER A 97 -9.60 -8.10 6.31
N CYS A 98 -9.07 -7.35 7.23
CA CYS A 98 -8.07 -7.85 8.20
C CYS A 98 -8.67 -8.85 9.18
#